data_94cf82cd966d6221afae749347036a9d
#
_entry.id   94cf82cd966d6221afae749347036a9d
#
_cell.length_a   1.000
_cell.length_b   1.000
_cell.length_c   1.000
_cell.angle_alpha   90.00
_cell.angle_beta   90.00
_cell.angle_gamma   90.00
#
_symmetry.space_group_name_H-M   'P 1'
#
loop_
_entity.id
_entity.type
_entity.pdbx_description
1 polymer ?
#
loop_
_entity_poly.entity_id
_entity_poly.type
_entity_poly.pdbx_seq_one_letter_code
_entity_poly.pdbx_strand_id
1 'polypeptide(L)'
;GVQTCALPILTQFTSPVLHSLLDTDAYKLHMQQAVFHRYGDVHVAAEFRCRGDDLLGIYADAIREQVESMRDLRLRDDEYRWLSTLPFFRQDYLNWLRDFRYDPSQVTVSNDNGKLNIRLTGPWREAIMWEVPLLAVISELVHRYRSPEMGVDQALNTLEHKLGDFATMTADLDMSAFRLMDFGTRRRFSREVQEGIVRRLQQEPWFVGTSNYDLARRLNLTPMGTQAHEWFQAHQQISPSLASSQRAALAAWLEEYPDQLGIALTDCITMDAFLRDFGPEFATRYQGLRHDSGDPVEWGEKAIAHYQKLGIDPLSKVLVFSDNLDLAKAVDLYRHFASRVKLSFGIGTRLTCDLPQVKPLNIVIKLVECNGKPVAKLSDSPGKTICHDKAFVRALREAFDLPPIKKAS
;
A
#
# COMPACT_ATOMS: atom_id res chain seq x y z
N GLY A 1 -24.65 -40.32 4.33
CA GLY A 1 -25.18 -39.07 4.76
C GLY A 1 -24.04 -38.24 5.33
N VAL A 2 -23.36 -37.47 4.49
CA VAL A 2 -22.43 -36.44 4.97
C VAL A 2 -23.28 -35.21 5.30
N GLN A 3 -23.59 -35.06 6.57
CA GLN A 3 -24.20 -33.83 7.08
C GLN A 3 -23.15 -32.73 6.99
N THR A 4 -23.27 -31.88 5.99
CA THR A 4 -22.54 -30.62 5.88
C THR A 4 -22.97 -29.72 7.03
N CYS A 5 -22.17 -29.69 8.08
CA CYS A 5 -22.25 -28.69 9.13
C CYS A 5 -21.69 -27.34 8.56
N ALA A 6 -22.45 -26.75 7.65
CA ALA A 6 -22.14 -25.41 7.13
C ALA A 6 -23.17 -24.44 7.68
N LEU A 7 -23.13 -24.15 8.96
CA LEU A 7 -23.87 -23.06 9.62
C LEU A 7 -23.40 -22.95 11.07
N PRO A 8 -22.66 -21.97 11.44
CA PRO A 8 -23.08 -20.61 11.81
C PRO A 8 -22.04 -19.51 11.57
N ILE A 9 -21.33 -19.51 10.43
CA ILE A 9 -20.28 -18.51 10.14
C ILE A 9 -20.89 -17.14 9.84
N LEU A 10 -22.09 -17.11 9.28
CA LEU A 10 -22.70 -15.90 8.69
C LEU A 10 -23.42 -14.98 9.69
N THR A 11 -23.79 -15.46 10.86
CA THR A 11 -24.56 -14.64 11.82
C THR A 11 -23.71 -13.82 12.80
N GLN A 12 -22.39 -14.01 12.83
CA GLN A 12 -21.52 -13.32 13.79
C GLN A 12 -20.89 -12.01 13.27
N PHE A 13 -20.99 -11.69 11.98
CA PHE A 13 -20.29 -10.56 11.36
C PHE A 13 -21.23 -9.51 10.74
N THR A 14 -22.38 -9.27 11.34
CA THR A 14 -23.38 -8.28 10.87
C THR A 14 -22.95 -6.83 11.10
N SER A 15 -22.00 -6.58 11.99
CA SER A 15 -21.50 -5.22 12.22
C SER A 15 -20.45 -4.83 11.17
N PRO A 16 -20.53 -3.60 10.62
CA PRO A 16 -19.51 -3.10 9.70
C PRO A 16 -18.13 -3.14 10.32
N VAL A 17 -17.15 -3.63 9.55
CA VAL A 17 -15.72 -3.61 9.93
C VAL A 17 -15.18 -2.19 9.86
N LEU A 18 -15.64 -1.41 8.87
CA LEU A 18 -15.19 -0.03 8.64
C LEU A 18 -16.20 0.96 9.22
N HIS A 19 -15.69 1.99 9.89
CA HIS A 19 -16.51 3.03 10.53
C HIS A 19 -16.21 4.44 10.03
N SER A 20 -15.25 4.59 9.13
CA SER A 20 -14.83 5.87 8.58
C SER A 20 -14.41 5.70 7.13
N LEU A 21 -14.72 6.70 6.30
CA LEU A 21 -14.17 6.81 4.95
C LEU A 21 -12.64 6.92 4.97
N LEU A 22 -12.08 7.43 6.06
CA LEU A 22 -10.64 7.61 6.25
C LEU A 22 -9.92 6.36 6.78
N ASP A 23 -10.62 5.24 7.04
CA ASP A 23 -9.97 3.98 7.41
C ASP A 23 -9.34 3.34 6.17
N THR A 24 -8.36 4.03 5.62
CA THR A 24 -7.61 3.69 4.41
C THR A 24 -6.18 4.24 4.47
N ASP A 25 -5.31 3.74 3.60
CA ASP A 25 -3.94 4.23 3.49
C ASP A 25 -3.87 5.60 2.80
N ALA A 26 -3.03 6.48 3.29
CA ALA A 26 -2.89 7.87 2.87
C ALA A 26 -2.66 8.03 1.34
N TYR A 27 -1.84 7.15 0.75
CA TYR A 27 -1.57 7.23 -0.68
C TYR A 27 -2.83 7.08 -1.57
N LYS A 28 -3.92 6.48 -1.06
CA LYS A 28 -5.17 6.36 -1.82
C LYS A 28 -5.84 7.71 -2.05
N LEU A 29 -5.96 8.51 -1.01
CA LEU A 29 -6.52 9.86 -1.13
C LEU A 29 -5.60 10.80 -1.94
N HIS A 30 -4.27 10.64 -1.79
CA HIS A 30 -3.33 11.41 -2.58
C HIS A 30 -3.44 11.08 -4.08
N MET A 31 -3.44 9.79 -4.43
CA MET A 31 -3.65 9.39 -5.83
C MET A 31 -5.04 9.78 -6.32
N GLN A 32 -6.09 9.64 -5.49
CA GLN A 32 -7.45 10.01 -5.85
C GLN A 32 -7.57 11.49 -6.22
N GLN A 33 -6.93 12.39 -5.45
CA GLN A 33 -6.89 13.82 -5.79
C GLN A 33 -6.24 14.05 -7.17
N ALA A 34 -5.08 13.44 -7.42
CA ALA A 34 -4.41 13.56 -8.71
C ALA A 34 -5.26 12.99 -9.88
N VAL A 35 -5.94 11.88 -9.64
CA VAL A 35 -6.88 11.29 -10.61
C VAL A 35 -8.09 12.19 -10.83
N PHE A 36 -8.65 12.76 -9.77
CA PHE A 36 -9.79 13.69 -9.84
C PHE A 36 -9.49 14.90 -10.74
N HIS A 37 -8.30 15.49 -10.60
CA HIS A 37 -7.94 16.66 -11.38
C HIS A 37 -7.58 16.36 -12.83
N ARG A 38 -7.04 15.18 -13.13
CA ARG A 38 -6.39 14.90 -14.42
C ARG A 38 -7.02 13.80 -15.24
N TYR A 39 -7.68 12.84 -14.60
CA TYR A 39 -8.07 11.57 -15.22
C TYR A 39 -9.52 11.18 -14.90
N GLY A 40 -10.42 12.18 -14.83
CA GLY A 40 -11.83 12.00 -14.43
C GLY A 40 -12.61 10.98 -15.27
N ASP A 41 -12.26 10.82 -16.55
CA ASP A 41 -12.94 9.93 -17.49
C ASP A 41 -12.26 8.55 -17.64
N VAL A 42 -11.17 8.30 -16.91
CA VAL A 42 -10.44 7.03 -16.97
C VAL A 42 -11.20 5.98 -16.20
N HIS A 43 -11.38 4.80 -16.83
CA HIS A 43 -11.97 3.61 -16.21
C HIS A 43 -10.91 2.56 -15.94
N VAL A 44 -11.06 1.84 -14.85
CA VAL A 44 -10.11 0.82 -14.43
C VAL A 44 -10.81 -0.48 -14.02
N ALA A 45 -10.04 -1.57 -14.09
CA ALA A 45 -10.39 -2.82 -13.44
C ALA A 45 -9.24 -3.32 -12.59
N ALA A 46 -9.56 -3.82 -11.38
CA ALA A 46 -8.60 -4.43 -10.47
C ALA A 46 -9.12 -5.78 -9.98
N GLU A 47 -8.20 -6.67 -9.63
CA GLU A 47 -8.51 -8.03 -9.19
C GLU A 47 -7.82 -8.37 -7.87
N PHE A 48 -8.57 -9.09 -7.05
CA PHE A 48 -8.06 -9.71 -5.84
C PHE A 48 -7.19 -10.93 -6.17
N ARG A 49 -6.13 -11.10 -5.40
CA ARG A 49 -5.26 -12.29 -5.45
C ARG A 49 -4.90 -12.73 -4.03
N CYS A 50 -5.17 -13.99 -3.72
CA CYS A 50 -4.53 -14.69 -2.62
C CYS A 50 -3.27 -15.37 -3.17
N ARG A 51 -2.11 -15.03 -2.63
CA ARG A 51 -0.80 -15.59 -3.02
C ARG A 51 -0.43 -16.82 -2.19
N GLY A 52 -1.21 -17.13 -1.15
CA GLY A 52 -1.10 -18.34 -0.34
C GLY A 52 -2.10 -19.40 -0.76
N ASP A 53 -2.07 -20.53 -0.05
CA ASP A 53 -2.97 -21.67 -0.29
C ASP A 53 -4.32 -21.53 0.45
N ASP A 54 -4.64 -20.34 0.93
CA ASP A 54 -5.85 -20.08 1.70
C ASP A 54 -7.10 -20.16 0.82
N LEU A 55 -8.04 -21.01 1.18
CA LEU A 55 -9.37 -21.12 0.57
C LEU A 55 -10.30 -20.12 1.25
N LEU A 56 -10.38 -18.91 0.70
CA LEU A 56 -11.13 -17.79 1.27
C LEU A 56 -12.57 -17.68 0.75
N GLY A 57 -12.99 -18.55 -0.16
CA GLY A 57 -14.33 -18.52 -0.77
C GLY A 57 -15.48 -18.66 0.21
N ILE A 58 -15.26 -19.32 1.36
CA ILE A 58 -16.27 -19.48 2.41
C ILE A 58 -16.70 -18.12 3.03
N TYR A 59 -15.88 -17.08 2.91
CA TYR A 59 -16.16 -15.72 3.41
C TYR A 59 -16.88 -14.82 2.39
N ALA A 60 -17.17 -15.32 1.18
CA ALA A 60 -17.69 -14.49 0.08
C ALA A 60 -18.99 -13.79 0.44
N ASP A 61 -19.91 -14.45 1.16
CA ASP A 61 -21.19 -13.85 1.57
C ASP A 61 -20.98 -12.74 2.59
N ALA A 62 -20.18 -12.98 3.63
CA ALA A 62 -19.85 -11.97 4.63
C ALA A 62 -19.13 -10.76 3.99
N ILE A 63 -18.24 -10.99 3.03
CA ILE A 63 -17.56 -9.91 2.30
C ILE A 63 -18.57 -9.09 1.49
N ARG A 64 -19.55 -9.72 0.82
CA ARG A 64 -20.61 -8.99 0.09
C ARG A 64 -21.44 -8.11 1.03
N GLU A 65 -21.80 -8.60 2.20
CA GLU A 65 -22.51 -7.81 3.20
C GLU A 65 -21.69 -6.58 3.64
N GLN A 66 -20.38 -6.74 3.86
CA GLN A 66 -19.49 -5.62 4.17
C GLN A 66 -19.38 -4.63 3.00
N VAL A 67 -19.25 -5.11 1.76
CA VAL A 67 -19.26 -4.26 0.54
C VAL A 67 -20.54 -3.43 0.47
N GLU A 68 -21.70 -4.06 0.70
CA GLU A 68 -22.98 -3.35 0.71
C GLU A 68 -23.05 -2.29 1.83
N SER A 69 -22.53 -2.58 3.02
CA SER A 69 -22.51 -1.62 4.14
C SER A 69 -21.64 -0.39 3.88
N MET A 70 -20.63 -0.50 3.00
CA MET A 70 -19.73 0.61 2.70
C MET A 70 -20.42 1.76 1.96
N ARG A 71 -21.58 1.55 1.31
CA ARG A 71 -22.36 2.63 0.70
C ARG A 71 -22.74 3.74 1.66
N ASP A 72 -22.83 3.43 2.96
CA ASP A 72 -23.21 4.38 4.00
C ASP A 72 -22.03 5.19 4.54
N LEU A 73 -20.80 4.79 4.19
CA LEU A 73 -19.60 5.53 4.56
C LEU A 73 -19.53 6.86 3.80
N ARG A 74 -19.28 7.92 4.56
CA ARG A 74 -19.15 9.28 4.04
C ARG A 74 -18.11 10.05 4.84
N LEU A 75 -17.54 11.06 4.23
CA LEU A 75 -16.67 12.00 4.92
C LEU A 75 -17.48 12.80 5.92
N ARG A 76 -17.16 12.70 7.20
CA ARG A 76 -17.81 13.46 8.27
C ARG A 76 -17.26 14.89 8.33
N ASP A 77 -18.00 15.82 8.94
CA ASP A 77 -17.60 17.23 9.01
C ASP A 77 -16.31 17.45 9.82
N ASP A 78 -16.04 16.62 10.83
CA ASP A 78 -14.79 16.68 11.60
C ASP A 78 -13.62 16.14 10.80
N GLU A 79 -13.82 15.10 9.99
CA GLU A 79 -12.83 14.55 9.06
C GLU A 79 -12.50 15.55 7.95
N TYR A 80 -13.51 16.14 7.34
CA TYR A 80 -13.35 17.18 6.31
C TYR A 80 -12.54 18.37 6.84
N ARG A 81 -12.88 18.89 8.02
CA ARG A 81 -12.14 20.00 8.65
C ARG A 81 -10.70 19.64 8.90
N TRP A 82 -10.43 18.43 9.36
CA TRP A 82 -9.06 17.97 9.60
C TRP A 82 -8.29 17.81 8.29
N LEU A 83 -8.86 17.18 7.26
CA LEU A 83 -8.21 17.09 5.94
C LEU A 83 -7.90 18.46 5.36
N SER A 84 -8.76 19.46 5.58
CA SER A 84 -8.55 20.83 5.13
C SER A 84 -7.36 21.54 5.80
N THR A 85 -6.83 21.00 6.89
CA THR A 85 -5.59 21.51 7.52
C THR A 85 -4.33 20.96 6.88
N LEU A 86 -4.43 19.89 6.07
CA LEU A 86 -3.30 19.28 5.40
C LEU A 86 -2.97 20.05 4.12
N PRO A 87 -1.73 20.53 3.97
CA PRO A 87 -1.41 21.55 2.96
C PRO A 87 -1.43 21.05 1.51
N PHE A 88 -1.46 19.73 1.31
CA PHE A 88 -1.45 19.13 -0.02
C PHE A 88 -2.85 18.82 -0.57
N PHE A 89 -3.92 18.93 0.24
CA PHE A 89 -5.27 18.77 -0.27
C PHE A 89 -5.84 20.07 -0.80
N ARG A 90 -6.44 20.00 -2.01
CA ARG A 90 -7.12 21.12 -2.65
C ARG A 90 -8.60 21.11 -2.29
N GLN A 91 -9.14 22.31 -2.16
CA GLN A 91 -10.51 22.49 -1.68
C GLN A 91 -11.56 21.93 -2.61
N ASP A 92 -11.35 22.00 -3.93
CA ASP A 92 -12.25 21.44 -4.94
C ASP A 92 -12.35 19.90 -4.82
N TYR A 93 -11.21 19.22 -4.61
CA TYR A 93 -11.19 17.79 -4.34
C TYR A 93 -11.89 17.44 -3.01
N LEU A 94 -11.61 18.16 -1.93
CA LEU A 94 -12.26 17.90 -0.64
C LEU A 94 -13.77 18.11 -0.68
N ASN A 95 -14.24 19.10 -1.44
CA ASN A 95 -15.68 19.31 -1.67
C ASN A 95 -16.31 18.13 -2.42
N TRP A 96 -15.64 17.64 -3.46
CA TRP A 96 -16.08 16.44 -4.16
C TRP A 96 -16.07 15.20 -3.25
N LEU A 97 -15.04 15.04 -2.41
CA LEU A 97 -14.90 13.90 -1.49
C LEU A 97 -16.03 13.87 -0.42
N ARG A 98 -16.59 15.01 -0.04
CA ARG A 98 -17.79 15.06 0.84
C ARG A 98 -18.98 14.33 0.22
N ASP A 99 -19.14 14.47 -1.07
CA ASP A 99 -20.26 13.87 -1.82
C ASP A 99 -19.94 12.45 -2.30
N PHE A 100 -18.69 12.02 -2.22
CA PHE A 100 -18.28 10.66 -2.58
C PHE A 100 -19.03 9.61 -1.75
N ARG A 101 -19.45 8.55 -2.43
CA ARG A 101 -20.02 7.34 -1.82
C ARG A 101 -19.44 6.11 -2.53
N TYR A 102 -19.22 5.06 -1.77
CA TYR A 102 -18.93 3.76 -2.38
C TYR A 102 -20.16 3.27 -3.15
N ASP A 103 -19.93 2.79 -4.36
CA ASP A 103 -20.94 2.13 -5.17
C ASP A 103 -20.68 0.61 -5.20
N PRO A 104 -21.42 -0.20 -4.43
CA PRO A 104 -21.23 -1.65 -4.39
C PRO A 104 -21.34 -2.34 -5.74
N SER A 105 -22.02 -1.76 -6.74
CA SER A 105 -22.12 -2.32 -8.08
C SER A 105 -20.78 -2.40 -8.81
N GLN A 106 -19.77 -1.63 -8.35
CA GLN A 106 -18.40 -1.69 -8.84
C GLN A 106 -17.65 -2.95 -8.40
N VAL A 107 -18.17 -3.72 -7.43
CA VAL A 107 -17.49 -4.86 -6.80
C VAL A 107 -18.25 -6.15 -7.05
N THR A 108 -17.61 -7.06 -7.76
CA THR A 108 -18.13 -8.43 -7.91
C THR A 108 -17.37 -9.36 -6.99
N VAL A 109 -18.09 -10.13 -6.15
CA VAL A 109 -17.52 -11.12 -5.22
C VAL A 109 -18.09 -12.48 -5.53
N SER A 110 -17.26 -13.49 -5.78
CA SER A 110 -17.69 -14.87 -6.00
C SER A 110 -16.81 -15.88 -5.27
N ASN A 111 -17.38 -17.08 -5.09
CA ASN A 111 -16.68 -18.26 -4.57
C ASN A 111 -16.60 -19.28 -5.71
N ASP A 112 -15.41 -19.52 -6.21
CA ASP A 112 -15.16 -20.52 -7.25
C ASP A 112 -14.37 -21.71 -6.66
N ASN A 113 -15.09 -22.77 -6.32
CA ASN A 113 -14.50 -24.00 -5.75
C ASN A 113 -13.64 -23.72 -4.52
N GLY A 114 -14.12 -22.88 -3.59
CA GLY A 114 -13.41 -22.50 -2.37
C GLY A 114 -12.46 -21.32 -2.54
N LYS A 115 -12.18 -20.84 -3.76
CA LYS A 115 -11.37 -19.67 -4.01
C LYS A 115 -12.23 -18.41 -4.04
N LEU A 116 -11.79 -17.40 -3.32
CA LEU A 116 -12.40 -16.07 -3.35
C LEU A 116 -11.93 -15.32 -4.60
N ASN A 117 -12.88 -14.90 -5.42
CA ASN A 117 -12.63 -14.00 -6.54
C ASN A 117 -13.33 -12.68 -6.30
N ILE A 118 -12.58 -11.57 -6.45
CA ILE A 118 -13.14 -10.22 -6.40
C ILE A 118 -12.60 -9.44 -7.59
N ARG A 119 -13.51 -8.77 -8.30
CA ARG A 119 -13.19 -7.85 -9.38
C ARG A 119 -13.81 -6.50 -9.08
N LEU A 120 -13.02 -5.45 -9.22
CA LEU A 120 -13.41 -4.05 -9.09
C LEU A 120 -13.44 -3.45 -10.49
N THR A 121 -14.49 -2.69 -10.82
CA THR A 121 -14.58 -1.99 -12.11
C THR A 121 -15.31 -0.67 -11.92
N GLY A 122 -14.81 0.40 -12.54
CA GLY A 122 -15.48 1.69 -12.48
C GLY A 122 -14.58 2.86 -12.88
N PRO A 123 -15.10 4.09 -12.77
CA PRO A 123 -14.28 5.31 -12.90
C PRO A 123 -13.10 5.26 -11.93
N TRP A 124 -11.89 5.56 -12.41
CA TRP A 124 -10.69 5.39 -11.58
C TRP A 124 -10.75 6.20 -10.28
N ARG A 125 -11.25 7.44 -10.33
CA ARG A 125 -11.41 8.29 -9.14
C ARG A 125 -12.32 7.70 -8.05
N GLU A 126 -13.16 6.73 -8.41
CA GLU A 126 -14.06 6.03 -7.47
C GLU A 126 -13.50 4.67 -7.10
N ALA A 127 -13.17 3.86 -8.09
CA ALA A 127 -12.67 2.49 -7.92
C ALA A 127 -11.38 2.41 -7.09
N ILE A 128 -10.54 3.45 -7.14
CA ILE A 128 -9.26 3.53 -6.40
C ILE A 128 -9.45 3.36 -4.89
N MET A 129 -10.59 3.75 -4.34
CA MET A 129 -10.85 3.71 -2.91
C MET A 129 -11.14 2.30 -2.38
N TRP A 130 -11.50 1.35 -3.22
CA TRP A 130 -11.89 0.01 -2.79
C TRP A 130 -10.74 -0.87 -2.28
N GLU A 131 -9.52 -0.74 -2.82
CA GLU A 131 -8.42 -1.68 -2.55
C GLU A 131 -8.14 -1.86 -1.06
N VAL A 132 -7.78 -0.80 -0.37
CA VAL A 132 -7.28 -0.87 1.01
C VAL A 132 -8.37 -1.25 1.99
N PRO A 133 -9.54 -0.61 1.98
CA PRO A 133 -10.64 -0.96 2.86
C PRO A 133 -11.10 -2.41 2.66
N LEU A 134 -11.22 -2.87 1.42
CA LEU A 134 -11.66 -4.23 1.13
C LEU A 134 -10.64 -5.28 1.59
N LEU A 135 -9.34 -5.03 1.41
CA LEU A 135 -8.30 -5.91 1.95
C LEU A 135 -8.32 -5.95 3.48
N ALA A 136 -8.52 -4.81 4.15
CA ALA A 136 -8.65 -4.75 5.60
C ALA A 136 -9.88 -5.53 6.09
N VAL A 137 -11.02 -5.39 5.41
CA VAL A 137 -12.23 -6.16 5.68
C VAL A 137 -11.98 -7.66 5.57
N ILE A 138 -11.40 -8.11 4.46
CA ILE A 138 -11.11 -9.55 4.23
C ILE A 138 -10.17 -10.06 5.33
N SER A 139 -9.09 -9.34 5.62
CA SER A 139 -8.13 -9.72 6.64
C SER A 139 -8.78 -9.87 8.01
N GLU A 140 -9.55 -8.88 8.42
CA GLU A 140 -10.20 -8.84 9.72
C GLU A 140 -11.28 -9.92 9.89
N LEU A 141 -12.16 -10.12 8.89
CA LEU A 141 -13.16 -11.19 8.91
C LEU A 141 -12.52 -12.57 9.06
N VAL A 142 -11.47 -12.85 8.29
CA VAL A 142 -10.79 -14.14 8.32
C VAL A 142 -10.10 -14.36 9.67
N HIS A 143 -9.40 -13.37 10.19
CA HIS A 143 -8.67 -13.52 11.47
C HIS A 143 -9.61 -13.60 12.67
N ARG A 144 -10.67 -12.79 12.72
CA ARG A 144 -11.69 -12.91 13.77
C ARG A 144 -12.36 -14.30 13.79
N TYR A 145 -12.54 -14.90 12.63
CA TYR A 145 -13.11 -16.24 12.54
C TYR A 145 -12.11 -17.34 12.93
N ARG A 146 -10.85 -17.25 12.44
CA ARG A 146 -9.84 -18.29 12.64
C ARG A 146 -9.22 -18.26 14.03
N SER A 147 -9.17 -17.12 14.67
CA SER A 147 -8.47 -16.90 15.94
C SER A 147 -9.27 -15.93 16.84
N PRO A 148 -10.52 -16.31 17.21
CA PRO A 148 -11.42 -15.44 17.96
C PRO A 148 -10.92 -15.10 19.38
N GLU A 149 -9.97 -15.90 19.91
CA GLU A 149 -9.34 -15.71 21.22
C GLU A 149 -8.20 -14.68 21.18
N MET A 150 -7.74 -14.30 19.99
CA MET A 150 -6.66 -13.34 19.82
C MET A 150 -7.20 -11.91 19.73
N GLY A 151 -6.43 -10.94 20.22
CA GLY A 151 -6.82 -9.55 20.24
C GLY A 151 -5.70 -8.59 20.61
N VAL A 152 -6.10 -7.44 21.14
CA VAL A 152 -5.18 -6.33 21.45
C VAL A 152 -4.12 -6.74 22.48
N ASP A 153 -4.50 -7.44 23.53
CA ASP A 153 -3.58 -7.81 24.61
C ASP A 153 -2.45 -8.72 24.13
N GLN A 154 -2.78 -9.75 23.33
CA GLN A 154 -1.79 -10.65 22.75
C GLN A 154 -0.86 -9.91 21.76
N ALA A 155 -1.44 -9.00 20.96
CA ALA A 155 -0.65 -8.18 20.03
C ALA A 155 0.31 -7.24 20.76
N LEU A 156 -0.15 -6.57 21.82
CA LEU A 156 0.69 -5.70 22.65
C LEU A 156 1.78 -6.48 23.39
N ASN A 157 1.48 -7.63 23.95
CA ASN A 157 2.49 -8.48 24.57
C ASN A 157 3.60 -8.87 23.58
N THR A 158 3.21 -9.26 22.34
CA THR A 158 4.19 -9.55 21.28
C THR A 158 5.02 -8.32 20.93
N LEU A 159 4.39 -7.15 20.84
CA LEU A 159 5.09 -5.90 20.54
C LEU A 159 6.09 -5.54 21.65
N GLU A 160 5.73 -5.67 22.93
CA GLU A 160 6.65 -5.36 24.04
C GLU A 160 7.91 -6.24 24.02
N HIS A 161 7.78 -7.53 23.74
CA HIS A 161 8.95 -8.40 23.55
C HIS A 161 9.84 -7.90 22.41
N LYS A 162 9.26 -7.54 21.27
CA LYS A 162 10.02 -7.01 20.13
C LYS A 162 10.69 -5.67 20.43
N LEU A 163 10.05 -4.81 21.21
CA LEU A 163 10.64 -3.54 21.65
C LEU A 163 11.82 -3.76 22.60
N GLY A 164 11.74 -4.78 23.47
CA GLY A 164 12.88 -5.20 24.30
C GLY A 164 14.07 -5.69 23.47
N ASP A 165 13.80 -6.54 22.45
CA ASP A 165 14.84 -6.99 21.52
C ASP A 165 15.41 -5.82 20.71
N PHE A 166 14.54 -4.92 20.24
CA PHE A 166 14.93 -3.72 19.50
C PHE A 166 15.83 -2.81 20.33
N ALA A 167 15.50 -2.57 21.59
CA ALA A 167 16.33 -1.77 22.51
C ALA A 167 17.72 -2.40 22.68
N THR A 168 17.78 -3.72 22.78
CA THR A 168 19.05 -4.46 22.86
C THR A 168 19.87 -4.33 21.58
N MET A 169 19.23 -4.51 20.42
CA MET A 169 19.90 -4.41 19.10
C MET A 169 20.41 -3.00 18.79
N THR A 170 19.82 -1.96 19.39
CA THR A 170 20.12 -0.56 19.08
C THR A 170 20.93 0.15 20.19
N ALA A 171 21.35 -0.57 21.22
CA ALA A 171 22.02 0.01 22.38
C ALA A 171 23.34 0.74 22.04
N ASP A 172 23.98 0.36 20.93
CA ASP A 172 25.23 0.94 20.42
C ASP A 172 25.03 1.98 19.29
N LEU A 173 23.77 2.28 18.92
CA LEU A 173 23.44 3.13 17.78
C LEU A 173 22.91 4.51 18.20
N ASP A 174 23.27 5.53 17.43
CA ASP A 174 22.55 6.81 17.46
C ASP A 174 21.22 6.67 16.72
N MET A 175 20.13 6.57 17.48
CA MET A 175 18.78 6.42 16.95
C MET A 175 18.08 7.75 16.66
N SER A 176 18.74 8.88 16.78
CA SER A 176 18.14 10.21 16.57
C SER A 176 17.58 10.42 15.16
N ALA A 177 18.15 9.74 14.17
CA ALA A 177 17.73 9.79 12.77
C ALA A 177 16.87 8.58 12.33
N PHE A 178 16.64 7.59 13.19
CA PHE A 178 15.77 6.44 12.85
C PHE A 178 14.31 6.89 12.76
N ARG A 179 13.61 6.46 11.72
CA ARG A 179 12.19 6.82 11.47
C ARG A 179 11.40 5.59 11.09
N LEU A 180 10.41 5.23 11.91
CA LEU A 180 9.50 4.11 11.69
C LEU A 180 8.08 4.59 11.46
N MET A 181 7.38 3.93 10.53
CA MET A 181 5.98 4.18 10.19
C MET A 181 5.18 2.87 10.22
N ASP A 182 3.91 2.96 10.63
CA ASP A 182 2.95 1.87 10.44
C ASP A 182 2.39 1.89 9.00
N PHE A 183 2.52 0.76 8.29
CA PHE A 183 1.95 0.48 6.97
C PHE A 183 1.06 -0.77 6.99
N GLY A 184 0.38 -1.03 8.11
CA GLY A 184 -0.28 -2.30 8.39
C GLY A 184 -1.74 -2.42 8.02
N THR A 185 -2.42 -1.37 7.54
CA THR A 185 -3.88 -1.32 7.35
C THR A 185 -4.43 -2.49 6.52
N ARG A 186 -3.86 -2.77 5.36
CA ARG A 186 -4.40 -3.72 4.37
C ARG A 186 -4.46 -5.17 4.84
N ARG A 187 -3.62 -5.57 5.77
CA ARG A 187 -3.51 -6.95 6.27
C ARG A 187 -3.44 -7.00 7.79
N ARG A 188 -4.07 -6.02 8.45
CA ARG A 188 -4.17 -5.99 9.90
C ARG A 188 -4.97 -7.17 10.43
N PHE A 189 -4.69 -7.59 11.65
CA PHE A 189 -5.50 -8.56 12.35
C PHE A 189 -6.93 -8.03 12.59
N SER A 190 -7.01 -6.85 13.18
CA SER A 190 -8.24 -6.06 13.32
C SER A 190 -7.92 -4.58 13.44
N ARG A 191 -8.94 -3.74 13.32
CA ARG A 191 -8.82 -2.29 13.52
C ARG A 191 -8.34 -1.96 14.94
N GLU A 192 -8.87 -2.66 15.94
CA GLU A 192 -8.52 -2.46 17.35
C GLU A 192 -7.06 -2.84 17.62
N VAL A 193 -6.58 -3.93 17.01
CA VAL A 193 -5.17 -4.35 17.12
C VAL A 193 -4.26 -3.31 16.48
N GLN A 194 -4.55 -2.85 15.26
CA GLN A 194 -3.75 -1.79 14.63
C GLN A 194 -3.74 -0.53 15.48
N GLU A 195 -4.88 -0.08 15.99
CA GLU A 195 -4.97 1.09 16.87
C GLU A 195 -4.13 0.91 18.14
N GLY A 196 -4.25 -0.23 18.83
CA GLY A 196 -3.46 -0.54 20.03
C GLY A 196 -1.94 -0.49 19.78
N ILE A 197 -1.50 -1.12 18.69
CA ILE A 197 -0.09 -1.10 18.25
C ILE A 197 0.39 0.33 17.97
N VAL A 198 -0.37 1.11 17.20
CA VAL A 198 0.01 2.48 16.85
C VAL A 198 0.04 3.40 18.09
N ARG A 199 -0.94 3.26 19.01
CA ARG A 199 -0.94 4.00 20.30
C ARG A 199 0.30 3.68 21.15
N ARG A 200 0.70 2.41 21.18
CA ARG A 200 1.91 2.01 21.92
C ARG A 200 3.16 2.58 21.26
N LEU A 201 3.30 2.43 19.94
CA LEU A 201 4.45 2.94 19.20
C LEU A 201 4.57 4.46 19.21
N GLN A 202 3.45 5.19 19.34
CA GLN A 202 3.46 6.66 19.46
C GLN A 202 4.27 7.17 20.67
N GLN A 203 4.53 6.33 21.66
CA GLN A 203 5.36 6.66 22.81
C GLN A 203 6.86 6.63 22.49
N GLU A 204 7.25 6.05 21.36
CA GLU A 204 8.63 5.92 20.94
C GLU A 204 9.07 7.16 20.14
N PRO A 205 10.22 7.78 20.45
CA PRO A 205 10.65 9.03 19.79
C PRO A 205 10.97 8.86 18.30
N TRP A 206 11.21 7.65 17.86
CA TRP A 206 11.53 7.31 16.48
C TRP A 206 10.30 6.90 15.64
N PHE A 207 9.11 6.78 16.24
CA PHE A 207 7.89 6.49 15.51
C PHE A 207 7.30 7.80 14.97
N VAL A 208 7.10 7.89 13.65
CA VAL A 208 6.77 9.16 13.00
C VAL A 208 5.37 9.23 12.42
N GLY A 209 4.64 8.11 12.36
CA GLY A 209 3.26 8.15 11.85
C GLY A 209 2.72 6.82 11.34
N THR A 210 1.54 6.88 10.76
CA THR A 210 0.82 5.74 10.18
C THR A 210 0.33 6.07 8.78
N SER A 211 0.18 5.06 7.93
CA SER A 211 -0.48 5.23 6.63
C SER A 211 -2.00 5.38 6.75
N ASN A 212 -2.59 4.95 7.86
CA ASN A 212 -4.04 5.01 8.06
C ASN A 212 -4.50 6.42 8.41
N TYR A 213 -5.32 7.02 7.54
CA TYR A 213 -5.80 8.39 7.75
C TYR A 213 -6.68 8.56 8.98
N ASP A 214 -7.57 7.60 9.28
CA ASP A 214 -8.43 7.69 10.47
C ASP A 214 -7.61 7.61 11.76
N LEU A 215 -6.60 6.72 11.81
CA LEU A 215 -5.69 6.65 12.95
C LEU A 215 -4.82 7.90 13.06
N ALA A 216 -4.27 8.40 11.95
CA ALA A 216 -3.48 9.63 11.96
C ALA A 216 -4.28 10.80 12.55
N ARG A 217 -5.54 10.97 12.10
CA ARG A 217 -6.43 12.02 12.65
C ARG A 217 -6.72 11.82 14.13
N ARG A 218 -7.16 10.61 14.53
CA ARG A 218 -7.60 10.35 15.91
C ARG A 218 -6.48 10.39 16.93
N LEU A 219 -5.26 10.06 16.50
CA LEU A 219 -4.08 10.01 17.35
C LEU A 219 -3.16 11.22 17.19
N ASN A 220 -3.56 12.20 16.37
CA ASN A 220 -2.75 13.38 16.06
C ASN A 220 -1.35 13.01 15.56
N LEU A 221 -1.28 12.06 14.61
CA LEU A 221 -0.08 11.60 13.95
C LEU A 221 0.01 12.14 12.53
N THR A 222 1.20 12.08 11.94
CA THR A 222 1.39 12.40 10.53
C THR A 222 0.86 11.26 9.64
N PRO A 223 -0.02 11.54 8.67
CA PRO A 223 -0.41 10.56 7.66
C PRO A 223 0.76 10.31 6.71
N MET A 224 1.18 9.04 6.58
CA MET A 224 2.37 8.64 5.83
C MET A 224 2.01 7.88 4.55
N GLY A 225 2.73 8.17 3.48
CA GLY A 225 2.55 7.53 2.18
C GLY A 225 2.38 8.57 1.07
N THR A 226 2.75 8.18 -0.15
CA THR A 226 2.69 9.08 -1.32
C THR A 226 1.90 8.44 -2.45
N GLN A 227 2.51 7.55 -3.23
CA GLN A 227 1.96 6.90 -4.41
C GLN A 227 2.17 5.38 -4.36
N ALA A 228 1.44 4.63 -5.19
CA ALA A 228 1.56 3.18 -5.28
C ALA A 228 1.62 2.72 -6.75
N HIS A 229 1.81 1.40 -6.96
CA HIS A 229 1.95 0.78 -8.28
C HIS A 229 0.82 1.15 -9.24
N GLU A 230 -0.41 1.25 -8.73
CA GLU A 230 -1.60 1.60 -9.49
C GLU A 230 -1.41 2.89 -10.32
N TRP A 231 -0.75 3.91 -9.76
CA TRP A 231 -0.43 5.15 -10.44
C TRP A 231 0.42 4.92 -11.69
N PHE A 232 1.50 4.18 -11.55
CA PHE A 232 2.40 3.86 -12.67
C PHE A 232 1.78 2.87 -13.66
N GLN A 233 0.98 1.89 -13.19
CA GLN A 233 0.28 0.95 -14.05
C GLN A 233 -0.74 1.65 -14.94
N ALA A 234 -1.56 2.56 -14.42
CA ALA A 234 -2.53 3.29 -15.21
C ALA A 234 -1.86 4.12 -16.31
N HIS A 235 -0.70 4.75 -16.00
CA HIS A 235 0.05 5.53 -16.97
C HIS A 235 0.56 4.71 -18.17
N GLN A 236 0.63 3.39 -18.09
CA GLN A 236 0.96 2.54 -19.23
C GLN A 236 -0.07 2.66 -20.37
N GLN A 237 -1.32 3.07 -20.06
CA GLN A 237 -2.40 3.20 -21.05
C GLN A 237 -2.86 4.65 -21.30
N ILE A 238 -2.54 5.58 -20.40
CA ILE A 238 -2.95 6.99 -20.54
C ILE A 238 -1.81 7.90 -21.01
N SER A 239 -0.59 7.38 -21.08
CA SER A 239 0.59 8.11 -21.58
C SER A 239 0.70 7.98 -23.11
N PRO A 240 1.44 8.86 -23.79
CA PRO A 240 1.62 8.82 -25.23
C PRO A 240 2.22 7.51 -25.76
N SER A 241 3.06 6.84 -24.96
CA SER A 241 3.65 5.54 -25.30
C SER A 241 3.99 4.74 -24.05
N LEU A 242 4.17 3.42 -24.17
CA LEU A 242 4.63 2.58 -23.07
C LEU A 242 6.01 3.03 -22.55
N ALA A 243 6.94 3.34 -23.44
CA ALA A 243 8.30 3.79 -23.08
C ALA A 243 8.31 5.11 -22.29
N SER A 244 7.32 5.98 -22.49
CA SER A 244 7.22 7.26 -21.76
C SER A 244 6.36 7.18 -20.50
N SER A 245 5.72 6.05 -20.24
CA SER A 245 4.69 5.92 -19.19
C SER A 245 5.20 6.25 -17.79
N GLN A 246 6.39 5.78 -17.45
CA GLN A 246 6.98 6.01 -16.14
C GLN A 246 7.36 7.49 -15.94
N ARG A 247 7.94 8.13 -16.96
CA ARG A 247 8.25 9.56 -16.92
C ARG A 247 6.99 10.42 -16.85
N ALA A 248 5.95 10.07 -17.59
CA ALA A 248 4.66 10.75 -17.54
C ALA A 248 4.02 10.66 -16.14
N ALA A 249 4.07 9.48 -15.50
CA ALA A 249 3.61 9.28 -14.14
C ALA A 249 4.37 10.16 -13.13
N LEU A 250 5.69 10.23 -13.25
CA LEU A 250 6.54 11.07 -12.41
C LEU A 250 6.25 12.56 -12.60
N ALA A 251 6.13 13.02 -13.85
CA ALA A 251 5.83 14.41 -14.16
C ALA A 251 4.45 14.83 -13.65
N ALA A 252 3.41 14.04 -13.93
CA ALA A 252 2.04 14.33 -13.49
C ALA A 252 1.93 14.38 -11.96
N TRP A 253 2.71 13.57 -11.23
CA TRP A 253 2.75 13.63 -9.77
C TRP A 253 3.35 14.95 -9.26
N LEU A 254 4.47 15.39 -9.82
CA LEU A 254 5.11 16.66 -9.44
C LEU A 254 4.31 17.90 -9.85
N GLU A 255 3.45 17.79 -10.84
CA GLU A 255 2.52 18.85 -11.19
C GLU A 255 1.36 18.97 -10.21
N GLU A 256 0.90 17.83 -9.64
CA GLU A 256 -0.12 17.84 -8.60
C GLU A 256 0.46 18.22 -7.24
N TYR A 257 1.67 17.75 -6.93
CA TYR A 257 2.37 17.92 -5.65
C TYR A 257 3.80 18.45 -5.87
N PRO A 258 3.98 19.72 -6.23
CA PRO A 258 5.28 20.26 -6.65
C PRO A 258 6.36 20.21 -5.57
N ASP A 259 5.98 20.38 -4.29
CA ASP A 259 6.92 20.48 -3.16
C ASP A 259 6.61 19.50 -2.02
N GLN A 260 5.66 18.61 -2.23
CA GLN A 260 5.16 17.70 -1.18
C GLN A 260 4.97 16.29 -1.73
N LEU A 261 4.86 15.32 -0.84
CA LEU A 261 4.60 13.91 -1.18
C LEU A 261 5.59 13.36 -2.23
N GLY A 262 6.83 13.85 -2.20
CA GLY A 262 7.86 13.60 -3.22
C GLY A 262 8.66 12.31 -2.98
N ILE A 263 8.04 11.20 -2.57
CA ILE A 263 8.68 9.89 -2.49
C ILE A 263 8.18 9.03 -3.65
N ALA A 264 9.08 8.69 -4.59
CA ALA A 264 8.74 7.91 -5.78
C ALA A 264 8.91 6.41 -5.53
N LEU A 265 7.92 5.62 -5.99
CA LEU A 265 8.00 4.16 -6.03
C LEU A 265 8.79 3.71 -7.25
N THR A 266 9.70 2.73 -7.09
CA THR A 266 10.73 2.44 -8.10
C THR A 266 10.54 1.14 -8.87
N ASP A 267 9.65 0.24 -8.44
CA ASP A 267 9.61 -1.15 -8.91
C ASP A 267 8.36 -1.53 -9.72
N CYS A 268 7.66 -0.55 -10.32
CA CYS A 268 6.55 -0.90 -11.22
C CYS A 268 7.05 -1.64 -12.46
N ILE A 269 8.17 -1.21 -13.02
CA ILE A 269 8.91 -1.91 -14.08
C ILE A 269 10.07 -2.68 -13.44
N THR A 270 11.21 -2.04 -13.25
CA THR A 270 12.37 -2.49 -12.45
C THR A 270 13.11 -1.25 -11.93
N MET A 271 13.94 -1.42 -10.89
CA MET A 271 14.78 -0.34 -10.39
C MET A 271 15.71 0.22 -11.47
N ASP A 272 16.31 -0.63 -12.30
CA ASP A 272 17.24 -0.17 -13.34
C ASP A 272 16.51 0.63 -14.45
N ALA A 273 15.30 0.20 -14.84
CA ALA A 273 14.46 0.97 -15.77
C ALA A 273 14.01 2.28 -15.16
N PHE A 274 13.67 2.30 -13.87
CA PHE A 274 13.29 3.50 -13.15
C PHE A 274 14.44 4.52 -13.12
N LEU A 275 15.65 4.11 -12.77
CA LEU A 275 16.80 5.02 -12.68
C LEU A 275 17.18 5.64 -14.02
N ARG A 276 16.94 4.95 -15.16
CA ARG A 276 17.12 5.53 -16.50
C ARG A 276 16.17 6.69 -16.76
N ASP A 277 14.94 6.59 -16.28
CA ASP A 277 13.90 7.62 -16.43
C ASP A 277 14.00 8.72 -15.38
N PHE A 278 14.60 8.42 -14.22
CA PHE A 278 14.74 9.33 -13.09
C PHE A 278 15.98 10.24 -13.26
N GLY A 279 15.95 11.07 -14.28
CA GLY A 279 17.04 12.01 -14.62
C GLY A 279 17.19 13.15 -13.64
N PRO A 280 18.13 14.10 -13.91
CA PRO A 280 18.47 15.20 -12.99
C PRO A 280 17.27 16.03 -12.52
N GLU A 281 16.29 16.28 -13.40
CA GLU A 281 15.08 17.04 -13.07
C GLU A 281 14.27 16.35 -11.99
N PHE A 282 13.91 15.09 -12.17
CA PHE A 282 13.15 14.33 -11.18
C PHE A 282 13.96 14.09 -9.91
N ALA A 283 15.22 13.70 -10.07
CA ALA A 283 16.09 13.43 -8.92
C ALA A 283 16.29 14.66 -8.03
N THR A 284 16.26 15.87 -8.59
CA THR A 284 16.32 17.12 -7.83
C THR A 284 15.01 17.39 -7.10
N ARG A 285 13.87 17.29 -7.79
CA ARG A 285 12.55 17.68 -7.27
C ARG A 285 11.94 16.67 -6.32
N TYR A 286 12.13 15.35 -6.56
CA TYR A 286 11.67 14.32 -5.62
C TYR A 286 12.51 14.33 -4.35
N GLN A 287 11.85 14.16 -3.21
CA GLN A 287 12.47 14.13 -1.89
C GLN A 287 13.20 12.80 -1.62
N GLY A 288 12.76 11.73 -2.29
CA GLY A 288 13.36 10.41 -2.11
C GLY A 288 12.70 9.30 -2.92
N LEU A 289 13.10 8.07 -2.61
CA LEU A 289 12.68 6.86 -3.30
C LEU A 289 12.14 5.83 -2.31
N ARG A 290 11.22 4.94 -2.78
CA ARG A 290 10.68 3.84 -1.99
C ARG A 290 11.00 2.49 -2.60
N HIS A 291 11.59 1.62 -1.77
CA HIS A 291 11.81 0.19 -2.01
C HIS A 291 10.54 -0.61 -1.72
N ASP A 292 10.09 -1.45 -2.65
CA ASP A 292 8.92 -2.34 -2.48
C ASP A 292 9.13 -3.74 -3.09
N SER A 293 10.32 -4.04 -3.60
CA SER A 293 10.74 -5.38 -4.02
C SER A 293 12.25 -5.46 -4.31
N GLY A 294 12.77 -6.68 -4.39
CA GLY A 294 14.20 -6.95 -4.62
C GLY A 294 15.01 -6.96 -3.32
N ASP A 295 16.33 -7.07 -3.47
CA ASP A 295 17.26 -6.97 -2.34
C ASP A 295 17.35 -5.51 -1.87
N PRO A 296 17.05 -5.21 -0.60
CA PRO A 296 17.03 -3.84 -0.10
C PRO A 296 18.41 -3.19 -0.06
N VAL A 297 19.48 -3.96 0.16
CA VAL A 297 20.85 -3.43 0.20
C VAL A 297 21.30 -3.07 -1.22
N GLU A 298 21.14 -3.97 -2.19
CA GLU A 298 21.44 -3.70 -3.60
C GLU A 298 20.65 -2.50 -4.13
N TRP A 299 19.35 -2.42 -3.78
CA TRP A 299 18.50 -1.31 -4.18
C TRP A 299 19.00 0.03 -3.60
N GLY A 300 19.33 0.05 -2.30
CA GLY A 300 19.83 1.27 -1.63
C GLY A 300 21.16 1.74 -2.20
N GLU A 301 22.09 0.81 -2.48
CA GLU A 301 23.37 1.13 -3.13
C GLU A 301 23.17 1.72 -4.52
N LYS A 302 22.28 1.15 -5.34
CA LYS A 302 21.92 1.70 -6.66
C LYS A 302 21.35 3.11 -6.56
N ALA A 303 20.46 3.36 -5.59
CA ALA A 303 19.88 4.68 -5.37
C ALA A 303 20.93 5.73 -4.99
N ILE A 304 21.82 5.42 -4.04
CA ILE A 304 22.90 6.30 -3.60
C ILE A 304 23.85 6.59 -4.76
N ALA A 305 24.30 5.56 -5.47
CA ALA A 305 25.21 5.71 -6.63
C ALA A 305 24.57 6.57 -7.74
N HIS A 306 23.26 6.43 -7.97
CA HIS A 306 22.55 7.24 -8.95
C HIS A 306 22.52 8.73 -8.56
N TYR A 307 22.19 9.07 -7.30
CA TYR A 307 22.25 10.45 -6.83
C TYR A 307 23.67 11.05 -6.96
N GLN A 308 24.69 10.30 -6.55
CA GLN A 308 26.09 10.72 -6.69
C GLN A 308 26.49 10.97 -8.14
N LYS A 309 26.09 10.08 -9.06
CA LYS A 309 26.32 10.22 -10.51
C LYS A 309 25.68 11.50 -11.07
N LEU A 310 24.52 11.92 -10.52
CA LEU A 310 23.84 13.15 -10.91
C LEU A 310 24.36 14.40 -10.17
N GLY A 311 25.37 14.26 -9.32
CA GLY A 311 25.91 15.37 -8.53
C GLY A 311 25.00 15.84 -7.39
N ILE A 312 24.07 14.97 -6.96
CA ILE A 312 23.14 15.24 -5.86
C ILE A 312 23.68 14.56 -4.59
N ASP A 313 23.76 15.32 -3.49
CA ASP A 313 24.15 14.79 -2.19
C ASP A 313 23.06 13.80 -1.67
N PRO A 314 23.37 12.51 -1.48
CA PRO A 314 22.42 11.54 -0.96
C PRO A 314 21.88 11.90 0.43
N LEU A 315 22.63 12.62 1.27
CA LEU A 315 22.19 13.08 2.58
C LEU A 315 21.04 14.11 2.49
N SER A 316 20.82 14.70 1.31
CA SER A 316 19.63 15.54 1.05
C SER A 316 18.38 14.73 0.76
N LYS A 317 18.49 13.42 0.51
CA LYS A 317 17.42 12.52 0.06
C LYS A 317 17.01 11.50 1.11
N VAL A 318 15.81 10.93 0.93
CA VAL A 318 15.26 9.90 1.84
C VAL A 318 15.08 8.58 1.07
N LEU A 319 15.58 7.49 1.63
CA LEU A 319 15.24 6.14 1.19
C LEU A 319 14.20 5.55 2.14
N VAL A 320 13.05 5.17 1.59
CA VAL A 320 11.97 4.52 2.33
C VAL A 320 11.99 3.02 2.01
N PHE A 321 12.21 2.19 3.02
CA PHE A 321 12.13 0.73 2.89
C PHE A 321 10.76 0.26 3.37
N SER A 322 10.07 -0.57 2.58
CA SER A 322 8.70 -1.00 2.91
C SER A 322 8.34 -2.44 2.52
N ASP A 323 9.25 -3.22 1.91
CA ASP A 323 8.97 -4.61 1.54
C ASP A 323 9.45 -5.58 2.62
N ASN A 324 8.52 -6.35 3.15
CA ASN A 324 8.75 -7.48 4.07
C ASN A 324 9.69 -7.19 5.24
N LEU A 325 9.52 -5.99 5.83
CA LEU A 325 10.31 -5.55 6.99
C LEU A 325 9.75 -6.06 8.32
N ASP A 326 10.66 -6.26 9.24
CA ASP A 326 10.48 -6.30 10.69
C ASP A 326 11.47 -5.33 11.37
N LEU A 327 11.43 -5.22 12.69
CA LEU A 327 12.30 -4.30 13.42
C LEU A 327 13.79 -4.66 13.26
N ALA A 328 14.14 -5.95 13.25
CA ALA A 328 15.53 -6.40 13.12
C ALA A 328 16.12 -5.99 11.75
N LYS A 329 15.39 -6.28 10.66
CA LYS A 329 15.82 -5.86 9.31
C LYS A 329 15.92 -4.34 9.18
N ALA A 330 15.02 -3.59 9.82
CA ALA A 330 15.10 -2.13 9.82
C ALA A 330 16.37 -1.63 10.51
N VAL A 331 16.78 -2.26 11.61
CA VAL A 331 18.03 -1.95 12.31
C VAL A 331 19.25 -2.29 11.43
N ASP A 332 19.25 -3.44 10.77
CA ASP A 332 20.34 -3.84 9.88
C ASP A 332 20.54 -2.84 8.72
N LEU A 333 19.43 -2.44 8.09
CA LEU A 333 19.45 -1.42 7.04
C LEU A 333 19.87 -0.05 7.57
N TYR A 334 19.44 0.30 8.77
CA TYR A 334 19.85 1.54 9.42
C TYR A 334 21.37 1.56 9.67
N ARG A 335 21.95 0.48 10.22
CA ARG A 335 23.40 0.35 10.40
C ARG A 335 24.16 0.50 9.09
N HIS A 336 23.61 -0.05 8.01
CA HIS A 336 24.28 -0.04 6.70
C HIS A 336 24.27 1.34 6.05
N PHE A 337 23.18 2.10 6.16
CA PHE A 337 22.96 3.30 5.35
C PHE A 337 22.93 4.63 6.10
N ALA A 338 22.76 4.66 7.43
CA ALA A 338 22.42 5.88 8.19
C ALA A 338 23.44 7.02 8.05
N SER A 339 24.73 6.70 7.85
CA SER A 339 25.78 7.70 7.61
C SER A 339 25.82 8.29 6.19
N ARG A 340 25.01 7.76 5.27
CA ARG A 340 25.12 8.03 3.83
C ARG A 340 23.86 8.62 3.20
N VAL A 341 22.70 8.38 3.79
CA VAL A 341 21.40 8.83 3.28
C VAL A 341 20.38 8.89 4.42
N LYS A 342 19.35 9.72 4.33
CA LYS A 342 18.24 9.71 5.31
C LYS A 342 17.37 8.47 5.08
N LEU A 343 16.90 7.87 6.18
CA LEU A 343 16.15 6.62 6.14
C LEU A 343 14.78 6.73 6.80
N SER A 344 13.83 5.98 6.25
CA SER A 344 12.53 5.73 6.87
C SER A 344 12.10 4.29 6.60
N PHE A 345 11.42 3.67 7.56
CA PHE A 345 11.02 2.27 7.51
C PHE A 345 9.51 2.14 7.68
N GLY A 346 8.83 1.56 6.69
CA GLY A 346 7.42 1.26 6.74
C GLY A 346 7.21 -0.22 7.05
N ILE A 347 6.69 -0.55 8.23
CA ILE A 347 6.40 -1.93 8.62
C ILE A 347 4.88 -2.14 8.64
N GLY A 348 4.42 -3.18 7.94
CA GLY A 348 3.01 -3.51 7.85
C GLY A 348 2.63 -4.70 8.74
N THR A 349 2.46 -5.85 8.13
CA THR A 349 1.95 -7.08 8.75
C THR A 349 2.72 -7.51 10.01
N ARG A 350 4.04 -7.28 10.03
CA ARG A 350 4.90 -7.58 11.19
C ARG A 350 4.71 -6.66 12.39
N LEU A 351 3.79 -5.68 12.28
CA LEU A 351 3.28 -4.90 13.40
C LEU A 351 1.82 -5.25 13.70
N THR A 352 0.95 -5.18 12.70
CA THR A 352 -0.50 -5.16 12.89
C THR A 352 -1.18 -6.52 12.74
N CYS A 353 -0.45 -7.56 12.37
CA CYS A 353 -0.92 -8.95 12.30
C CYS A 353 0.19 -9.94 12.69
N ASP A 354 0.89 -9.66 13.80
CA ASP A 354 1.96 -10.50 14.32
C ASP A 354 1.63 -10.98 15.73
N LEU A 355 0.67 -11.90 15.78
CA LEU A 355 0.18 -12.52 17.02
C LEU A 355 0.63 -13.98 17.07
N PRO A 356 0.78 -14.56 18.28
CA PRO A 356 1.15 -15.97 18.42
C PRO A 356 0.21 -16.89 17.64
N GLN A 357 0.78 -17.80 16.85
CA GLN A 357 0.06 -18.80 16.06
C GLN A 357 -0.86 -18.24 14.96
N VAL A 358 -0.95 -16.94 14.78
CA VAL A 358 -1.68 -16.31 13.67
C VAL A 358 -0.80 -16.24 12.44
N LYS A 359 -1.27 -16.82 11.32
CA LYS A 359 -0.62 -16.69 10.02
C LYS A 359 -1.26 -15.53 9.26
N PRO A 360 -0.52 -14.44 9.00
CA PRO A 360 -1.03 -13.35 8.19
C PRO A 360 -1.42 -13.79 6.78
N LEU A 361 -2.50 -13.21 6.25
CA LEU A 361 -2.91 -13.46 4.87
C LEU A 361 -1.94 -12.81 3.88
N ASN A 362 -1.64 -13.52 2.80
CA ASN A 362 -0.89 -12.96 1.68
C ASN A 362 -1.83 -12.58 0.55
N ILE A 363 -2.58 -11.49 0.76
CA ILE A 363 -3.62 -10.99 -0.14
C ILE A 363 -3.25 -9.64 -0.71
N VAL A 364 -3.66 -9.39 -1.96
CA VAL A 364 -3.48 -8.12 -2.67
C VAL A 364 -4.67 -7.88 -3.60
N ILE A 365 -4.94 -6.61 -3.91
CA ILE A 365 -5.76 -6.20 -5.06
C ILE A 365 -4.84 -5.43 -5.99
N LYS A 366 -4.89 -5.72 -7.29
CA LYS A 366 -4.01 -5.10 -8.28
C LYS A 366 -4.79 -4.67 -9.51
N LEU A 367 -4.42 -3.51 -10.03
CA LEU A 367 -4.92 -3.03 -11.30
C LEU A 367 -4.53 -4.02 -12.41
N VAL A 368 -5.49 -4.38 -13.24
CA VAL A 368 -5.31 -5.31 -14.36
C VAL A 368 -5.65 -4.67 -15.70
N GLU A 369 -6.52 -3.66 -15.69
CA GLU A 369 -6.93 -2.93 -16.89
C GLU A 369 -7.04 -1.43 -16.61
N CYS A 370 -6.73 -0.63 -17.64
CA CYS A 370 -7.02 0.79 -17.72
C CYS A 370 -7.60 1.10 -19.10
N ASN A 371 -8.79 1.72 -19.15
CA ASN A 371 -9.56 1.97 -20.37
C ASN A 371 -9.73 0.71 -21.23
N GLY A 372 -10.05 -0.42 -20.60
CA GLY A 372 -10.26 -1.72 -21.27
C GLY A 372 -8.99 -2.36 -21.86
N LYS A 373 -7.81 -1.83 -21.54
CA LYS A 373 -6.52 -2.36 -21.99
C LYS A 373 -5.70 -2.88 -20.81
N PRO A 374 -4.90 -3.94 -21.01
CA PRO A 374 -4.10 -4.52 -19.92
C PRO A 374 -3.05 -3.55 -19.39
N VAL A 375 -2.75 -3.69 -18.09
CA VAL A 375 -1.63 -3.04 -17.43
C VAL A 375 -0.86 -4.07 -16.61
N ALA A 376 0.42 -3.80 -16.31
CA ALA A 376 1.27 -4.76 -15.62
C ALA A 376 2.18 -4.12 -14.57
N LYS A 377 2.44 -4.86 -13.48
CA LYS A 377 3.60 -4.67 -12.64
C LYS A 377 4.63 -5.76 -12.98
N LEU A 378 5.86 -5.40 -13.35
CA LEU A 378 6.93 -6.36 -13.62
C LEU A 378 7.70 -6.76 -12.35
N SER A 379 8.09 -5.80 -11.51
CA SER A 379 8.80 -6.00 -10.24
C SER A 379 10.27 -6.46 -10.39
N ASP A 380 11.10 -6.13 -9.40
CA ASP A 380 12.47 -6.64 -9.28
C ASP A 380 12.54 -8.07 -8.69
N SER A 381 11.44 -8.56 -8.13
CA SER A 381 11.38 -9.93 -7.58
C SER A 381 10.82 -10.93 -8.60
N PRO A 382 11.50 -12.05 -8.85
CA PRO A 382 10.97 -13.11 -9.70
C PRO A 382 9.59 -13.60 -9.23
N GLY A 383 8.69 -13.85 -10.19
CA GLY A 383 7.33 -14.38 -9.90
C GLY A 383 6.32 -13.35 -9.35
N LYS A 384 6.70 -12.11 -9.12
CA LYS A 384 5.78 -11.04 -8.67
C LYS A 384 5.08 -10.30 -9.83
N THR A 385 5.35 -10.67 -11.09
CA THR A 385 4.65 -10.09 -12.26
C THR A 385 3.15 -10.40 -12.19
N ILE A 386 2.31 -9.39 -12.33
CA ILE A 386 0.85 -9.52 -12.35
C ILE A 386 0.35 -8.93 -13.66
N CYS A 387 -0.05 -9.81 -14.57
CA CYS A 387 -0.75 -9.49 -15.79
C CYS A 387 -1.19 -10.79 -16.47
N HIS A 388 -2.41 -10.86 -16.96
CA HIS A 388 -2.93 -12.02 -17.71
C HIS A 388 -2.47 -12.02 -19.17
N ASP A 389 -2.24 -10.83 -19.74
CA ASP A 389 -1.84 -10.66 -21.14
C ASP A 389 -0.32 -10.77 -21.29
N LYS A 390 0.11 -11.96 -21.74
CA LYS A 390 1.52 -12.24 -22.00
C LYS A 390 2.10 -11.43 -23.17
N ALA A 391 1.26 -11.02 -24.12
CA ALA A 391 1.69 -10.20 -25.25
C ALA A 391 1.96 -8.77 -24.77
N PHE A 392 1.09 -8.23 -23.94
CA PHE A 392 1.31 -6.93 -23.30
C PHE A 392 2.58 -6.91 -22.43
N VAL A 393 2.81 -7.95 -21.62
CA VAL A 393 4.04 -8.07 -20.81
C VAL A 393 5.29 -8.05 -21.69
N ARG A 394 5.28 -8.74 -22.85
CA ARG A 394 6.40 -8.68 -23.81
C ARG A 394 6.59 -7.27 -24.36
N ALA A 395 5.52 -6.64 -24.86
CA ALA A 395 5.59 -5.27 -25.37
C ALA A 395 6.09 -4.26 -24.34
N LEU A 396 5.64 -4.40 -23.07
CA LEU A 396 6.11 -3.56 -21.98
C LEU A 396 7.61 -3.77 -21.70
N ARG A 397 8.08 -5.01 -21.70
CA ARG A 397 9.51 -5.32 -21.54
C ARG A 397 10.37 -4.77 -22.66
N GLU A 398 9.90 -4.91 -23.91
CA GLU A 398 10.56 -4.33 -25.09
C GLU A 398 10.63 -2.80 -25.02
N ALA A 399 9.54 -2.15 -24.60
CA ALA A 399 9.48 -0.69 -24.44
C ALA A 399 10.50 -0.14 -23.42
N PHE A 400 10.92 -0.98 -22.45
CA PHE A 400 11.91 -0.64 -21.43
C PHE A 400 13.25 -1.36 -21.61
N ASP A 401 13.56 -1.91 -22.81
CA ASP A 401 14.81 -2.62 -23.13
C ASP A 401 15.17 -3.72 -22.11
N LEU A 402 14.15 -4.40 -21.57
CA LEU A 402 14.38 -5.48 -20.61
C LEU A 402 14.61 -6.82 -21.32
N PRO A 403 15.48 -7.69 -20.79
CA PRO A 403 15.71 -8.99 -21.38
C PRO A 403 14.42 -9.82 -21.45
N PRO A 404 14.27 -10.71 -22.46
CA PRO A 404 13.10 -11.56 -22.57
C PRO A 404 12.94 -12.45 -21.33
N ILE A 405 11.68 -12.81 -21.01
CA ILE A 405 11.41 -13.73 -19.91
C ILE A 405 12.08 -15.07 -20.22
N LYS A 406 13.03 -15.48 -19.40
CA LYS A 406 13.60 -16.84 -19.51
C LYS A 406 12.44 -17.83 -19.33
N LYS A 407 12.24 -18.71 -20.32
CA LYS A 407 11.31 -19.85 -20.13
C LYS A 407 11.82 -20.61 -18.92
N ALA A 408 10.93 -20.85 -17.95
CA ALA A 408 11.22 -21.80 -16.88
C ALA A 408 11.54 -23.15 -17.57
N SER A 409 12.77 -23.61 -17.38
CA SER A 409 13.24 -24.92 -17.83
C SER A 409 12.56 -26.02 -17.03
#